data_ab93f44ea40639e80937149882c1f1fb
#
_entry.id   ab93f44ea40639e80937149882c1f1fb
#
_cell.length_a   1.000
_cell.length_b   1.000
_cell.length_c   1.000
_cell.angle_alpha   90.00
_cell.angle_beta   90.00
_cell.angle_gamma   90.00
#
_symmetry.space_group_name_H-M   'P 1'
#
loop_
_entity.id
_entity.type
_entity.pdbx_description
1 polymer ?
#
loop_
_entity_poly.entity_id
_entity_poly.type
_entity_poly.pdbx_seq_one_letter_code
_entity_poly.pdbx_strand_id
1 'polypeptide(L)'
;NGDWSSDVCSSDLTTSPEAPKTFKKRRMKMTQPNPVVVKALQQALVDLTDLSLQTKQAHWNIAGSGFRALHLHLDEIVDEVRLAADDVAERMTAIQAIPDGRAATVAADSQVEPIDGGVLPTDKATVMIQERLEGVANRIKATLDEVDEYDHLSNDMLIGIATGLEKHAWMLRVSAEEQA
;
A
#
# COMPACT_ATOMS: atom_id res chain seq x y z
N ASN A 1 -17.88 81.40 14.58
CA ASN A 1 -19.32 81.57 14.39
C ASN A 1 -19.81 80.53 13.40
N GLY A 2 -20.56 79.62 13.84
CA GLY A 2 -21.18 78.59 12.97
C GLY A 2 -21.59 77.39 13.79
N ASP A 3 -22.68 77.56 14.40
CA ASP A 3 -23.46 76.60 15.20
C ASP A 3 -24.04 75.55 14.23
N TRP A 4 -23.80 74.30 14.54
CA TRP A 4 -24.52 73.20 13.89
C TRP A 4 -25.18 72.34 14.95
N SER A 5 -26.42 72.62 15.13
CA SER A 5 -27.37 71.86 15.91
C SER A 5 -27.59 70.47 15.33
N SER A 6 -27.40 69.46 16.11
CA SER A 6 -27.70 68.07 15.89
C SER A 6 -29.21 67.84 16.00
N ASP A 7 -29.80 67.26 15.00
CA ASP A 7 -31.08 66.54 15.15
C ASP A 7 -30.89 65.05 14.95
N VAL A 8 -31.19 64.40 16.04
CA VAL A 8 -31.18 62.96 16.28
C VAL A 8 -32.31 62.31 15.47
N CYS A 9 -32.00 61.32 14.68
CA CYS A 9 -33.01 60.37 14.23
C CYS A 9 -32.71 59.02 14.89
N SER A 10 -33.53 58.77 15.92
CA SER A 10 -33.60 57.47 16.60
C SER A 10 -34.40 56.53 15.71
N SER A 11 -33.81 55.49 15.20
CA SER A 11 -34.53 54.36 14.64
C SER A 11 -34.02 53.06 15.24
N ASP A 12 -34.87 52.48 16.03
CA ASP A 12 -34.77 51.16 16.63
C ASP A 12 -34.47 50.09 15.58
N LEU A 13 -33.30 49.45 15.71
CA LEU A 13 -33.02 48.19 15.04
C LEU A 13 -32.72 47.12 16.11
N THR A 14 -33.80 46.68 16.78
CA THR A 14 -33.78 45.42 17.54
C THR A 14 -34.03 44.24 16.60
N THR A 15 -33.03 43.83 15.86
CA THR A 15 -33.00 42.53 15.27
C THR A 15 -31.92 41.72 15.95
N SER A 16 -32.32 40.89 16.90
CA SER A 16 -31.46 39.86 17.50
C SER A 16 -30.92 38.94 16.41
N PRO A 17 -29.63 38.63 16.38
CA PRO A 17 -29.12 37.66 15.43
C PRO A 17 -29.70 36.25 15.72
N GLU A 18 -30.39 35.70 14.74
CA GLU A 18 -30.88 34.33 14.77
C GLU A 18 -29.71 33.39 15.08
N ALA A 19 -29.86 32.56 16.12
CA ALA A 19 -28.85 31.59 16.51
C ALA A 19 -28.54 30.65 15.34
N PRO A 20 -27.25 30.30 15.10
CA PRO A 20 -26.90 29.47 13.96
C PRO A 20 -27.60 28.12 14.09
N LYS A 21 -28.30 27.72 13.02
CA LYS A 21 -28.97 26.43 12.92
C LYS A 21 -27.96 25.34 13.15
N THR A 22 -28.10 24.61 14.25
CA THR A 22 -27.23 23.48 14.58
C THR A 22 -27.27 22.47 13.46
N PHE A 23 -26.18 22.35 12.74
CA PHE A 23 -25.97 21.28 11.77
C PHE A 23 -26.05 19.95 12.53
N LYS A 24 -27.18 19.26 12.46
CA LYS A 24 -27.28 17.87 12.92
C LYS A 24 -26.28 17.07 12.09
N LYS A 25 -25.12 16.73 12.67
CA LYS A 25 -24.18 15.76 12.12
C LYS A 25 -24.97 14.48 11.83
N ARG A 26 -25.35 14.27 10.58
CA ARG A 26 -25.92 13.02 10.10
C ARG A 26 -24.81 11.98 10.26
N ARG A 27 -24.84 11.22 11.34
CA ARG A 27 -23.95 10.10 11.56
C ARG A 27 -24.27 9.09 10.45
N MET A 28 -23.49 9.12 9.38
CA MET A 28 -23.54 8.08 8.35
C MET A 28 -23.33 6.76 9.08
N LYS A 29 -24.28 5.85 8.92
CA LYS A 29 -24.15 4.48 9.43
C LYS A 29 -23.03 3.84 8.62
N MET A 30 -21.81 3.83 9.17
CA MET A 30 -20.64 3.29 8.52
C MET A 30 -20.87 1.78 8.39
N THR A 31 -20.94 1.29 7.18
CA THR A 31 -20.98 -0.13 6.89
C THR A 31 -19.60 -0.66 7.29
N GLN A 32 -19.54 -1.64 8.18
CA GLN A 32 -18.26 -2.27 8.55
C GLN A 32 -17.67 -2.94 7.29
N PRO A 33 -16.37 -2.80 7.05
CA PRO A 33 -15.72 -3.46 5.91
C PRO A 33 -15.85 -4.99 6.04
N ASN A 34 -15.95 -5.66 4.90
CA ASN A 34 -16.05 -7.13 4.90
C ASN A 34 -14.75 -7.75 5.46
N PRO A 35 -14.82 -8.65 6.45
CA PRO A 35 -13.63 -9.22 7.08
C PRO A 35 -12.75 -10.05 6.12
N VAL A 36 -13.33 -10.64 5.08
CA VAL A 36 -12.58 -11.37 4.04
C VAL A 36 -11.67 -10.41 3.28
N VAL A 37 -12.23 -9.30 2.80
CA VAL A 37 -11.49 -8.26 2.08
C VAL A 37 -10.39 -7.67 2.97
N VAL A 38 -10.73 -7.34 4.22
CA VAL A 38 -9.75 -6.78 5.18
C VAL A 38 -8.60 -7.74 5.43
N LYS A 39 -8.88 -9.04 5.59
CA LYS A 39 -7.85 -10.06 5.81
C LYS A 39 -6.93 -10.21 4.60
N ALA A 40 -7.47 -10.24 3.40
CA ALA A 40 -6.70 -10.36 2.17
C ALA A 40 -5.78 -9.15 1.97
N LEU A 41 -6.31 -7.93 2.13
CA LEU A 41 -5.54 -6.70 2.01
C LEU A 41 -4.46 -6.59 3.10
N GLN A 42 -4.77 -6.94 4.35
CA GLN A 42 -3.80 -6.91 5.44
C GLN A 42 -2.64 -7.88 5.20
N GLN A 43 -2.91 -9.10 4.73
CA GLN A 43 -1.85 -10.04 4.38
C GLN A 43 -1.01 -9.56 3.20
N ALA A 44 -1.63 -9.00 2.16
CA ALA A 44 -0.92 -8.39 1.04
C ALA A 44 -0.01 -7.24 1.50
N LEU A 45 -0.51 -6.34 2.37
CA LEU A 45 0.27 -5.24 2.94
C LEU A 45 1.53 -5.74 3.67
N VAL A 46 1.38 -6.75 4.52
CA VAL A 46 2.48 -7.32 5.31
C VAL A 46 3.52 -7.98 4.40
N ASP A 47 3.07 -8.82 3.47
CA ASP A 47 3.97 -9.54 2.55
C ASP A 47 4.69 -8.58 1.59
N LEU A 48 4.02 -7.57 1.04
CA LEU A 48 4.64 -6.56 0.19
C LEU A 48 5.67 -5.73 0.97
N THR A 49 5.36 -5.36 2.19
CA THR A 49 6.28 -4.61 3.05
C THR A 49 7.56 -5.41 3.30
N ASP A 50 7.44 -6.67 3.69
CA ASP A 50 8.59 -7.55 3.92
C ASP A 50 9.37 -7.84 2.63
N LEU A 51 8.67 -8.13 1.52
CA LEU A 51 9.28 -8.32 0.21
C LEU A 51 10.15 -7.12 -0.18
N SER A 52 9.68 -5.89 0.07
CA SER A 52 10.44 -4.67 -0.20
C SER A 52 11.73 -4.59 0.63
N LEU A 53 11.67 -4.98 1.90
CA LEU A 53 12.82 -4.98 2.81
C LEU A 53 13.84 -6.04 2.39
N GLN A 54 13.39 -7.26 2.10
CA GLN A 54 14.26 -8.37 1.69
C GLN A 54 14.91 -8.10 0.33
N THR A 55 14.15 -7.57 -0.64
CA THR A 55 14.68 -7.20 -1.95
C THR A 55 15.73 -6.09 -1.83
N LYS A 56 15.49 -5.10 -0.95
CA LYS A 56 16.48 -4.04 -0.70
C LYS A 56 17.70 -4.57 0.04
N GLN A 57 17.54 -5.51 0.95
CA GLN A 57 18.65 -6.21 1.59
C GLN A 57 19.50 -6.97 0.57
N ALA A 58 18.89 -7.68 -0.37
CA ALA A 58 19.58 -8.32 -1.49
C ALA A 58 20.34 -7.30 -2.34
N HIS A 59 19.69 -6.21 -2.75
CA HIS A 59 20.26 -5.12 -3.55
C HIS A 59 21.57 -4.57 -2.97
N TRP A 60 21.68 -4.45 -1.65
CA TRP A 60 22.90 -3.96 -1.00
C TRP A 60 24.03 -5.00 -0.95
N ASN A 61 23.69 -6.29 -1.01
CA ASN A 61 24.62 -7.36 -0.67
C ASN A 61 24.96 -8.30 -1.83
N ILE A 62 24.39 -8.09 -3.04
CA ILE A 62 24.74 -8.90 -4.21
C ILE A 62 26.17 -8.63 -4.67
N ALA A 63 26.82 -9.69 -5.18
CA ALA A 63 28.12 -9.59 -5.81
C ALA A 63 28.27 -10.67 -6.89
N GLY A 64 28.96 -10.36 -7.97
CA GLY A 64 29.26 -11.32 -9.03
C GLY A 64 28.98 -10.80 -10.44
N SER A 65 28.90 -11.71 -11.39
CA SER A 65 28.61 -11.40 -12.79
C SER A 65 27.21 -10.80 -12.92
N GLY A 66 27.02 -9.82 -13.79
CA GLY A 66 25.71 -9.16 -13.96
C GLY A 66 25.29 -8.25 -12.81
N PHE A 67 26.18 -7.98 -11.82
CA PHE A 67 25.89 -7.15 -10.65
C PHE A 67 25.08 -5.90 -10.97
N ARG A 68 25.54 -5.09 -11.93
CA ARG A 68 24.89 -3.80 -12.21
C ARG A 68 23.46 -3.97 -12.72
N ALA A 69 23.22 -4.95 -13.60
CA ALA A 69 21.91 -5.18 -14.16
C ALA A 69 20.93 -5.64 -13.06
N LEU A 70 21.31 -6.62 -12.26
CA LEU A 70 20.50 -7.09 -11.15
C LEU A 70 20.28 -6.00 -10.09
N HIS A 71 21.33 -5.26 -9.72
CA HIS A 71 21.25 -4.19 -8.74
C HIS A 71 20.19 -3.12 -9.11
N LEU A 72 20.15 -2.71 -10.38
CA LEU A 72 19.15 -1.76 -10.85
C LEU A 72 17.75 -2.36 -10.91
N HIS A 73 17.63 -3.61 -11.36
CA HIS A 73 16.34 -4.29 -11.42
C HIS A 73 15.74 -4.52 -10.02
N LEU A 74 16.58 -4.82 -9.02
CA LEU A 74 16.11 -4.93 -7.63
C LEU A 74 15.59 -3.59 -7.08
N ASP A 75 16.13 -2.45 -7.52
CA ASP A 75 15.57 -1.14 -7.16
C ASP A 75 14.20 -0.90 -7.81
N GLU A 76 14.04 -1.24 -9.09
CA GLU A 76 12.75 -1.16 -9.78
C GLU A 76 11.68 -2.01 -9.07
N ILE A 77 12.03 -3.23 -8.66
CA ILE A 77 11.13 -4.09 -7.86
C ILE A 77 10.76 -3.43 -6.53
N VAL A 78 11.74 -2.89 -5.80
CA VAL A 78 11.49 -2.24 -4.51
C VAL A 78 10.55 -1.05 -4.65
N ASP A 79 10.73 -0.24 -5.68
CA ASP A 79 9.89 0.93 -5.92
C ASP A 79 8.44 0.53 -6.25
N GLU A 80 8.24 -0.47 -7.13
CA GLU A 80 6.90 -0.97 -7.47
C GLU A 80 6.22 -1.65 -6.27
N VAL A 81 6.94 -2.47 -5.51
CA VAL A 81 6.38 -3.19 -4.35
C VAL A 81 6.02 -2.22 -3.21
N ARG A 82 6.79 -1.16 -3.00
CA ARG A 82 6.48 -0.12 -2.01
C ARG A 82 5.25 0.68 -2.38
N LEU A 83 5.12 1.03 -3.66
CA LEU A 83 3.91 1.70 -4.16
C LEU A 83 2.69 0.80 -3.98
N ALA A 84 2.80 -0.48 -4.34
CA ALA A 84 1.72 -1.46 -4.14
C ALA A 84 1.32 -1.61 -2.67
N ALA A 85 2.27 -1.60 -1.74
CA ALA A 85 1.98 -1.65 -0.30
C ALA A 85 1.23 -0.40 0.18
N ASP A 86 1.58 0.78 -0.33
CA ASP A 86 0.89 2.04 -0.05
C ASP A 86 -0.54 2.03 -0.59
N ASP A 87 -0.73 1.63 -1.85
CA ASP A 87 -2.06 1.50 -2.47
C ASP A 87 -2.97 0.55 -1.67
N VAL A 88 -2.44 -0.58 -1.19
CA VAL A 88 -3.18 -1.53 -0.33
C VAL A 88 -3.56 -0.89 1.00
N ALA A 89 -2.65 -0.19 1.66
CA ALA A 89 -2.92 0.48 2.93
C ALA A 89 -3.96 1.60 2.77
N GLU A 90 -3.85 2.41 1.71
CA GLU A 90 -4.83 3.45 1.38
C GLU A 90 -6.19 2.85 1.03
N ARG A 91 -6.22 1.73 0.28
CA ARG A 91 -7.48 1.02 0.01
C ARG A 91 -8.14 0.53 1.28
N MET A 92 -7.39 -0.06 2.22
CA MET A 92 -7.91 -0.45 3.53
C MET A 92 -8.55 0.76 4.25
N THR A 93 -7.87 1.90 4.26
CA THR A 93 -8.40 3.14 4.87
C THR A 93 -9.67 3.61 4.16
N ALA A 94 -9.69 3.56 2.82
CA ALA A 94 -10.85 3.97 2.02
C ALA A 94 -12.11 3.12 2.32
N ILE A 95 -11.94 1.83 2.60
CA ILE A 95 -13.03 0.94 3.03
C ILE A 95 -13.28 0.96 4.54
N GLN A 96 -12.61 1.87 5.28
CA GLN A 96 -12.73 2.07 6.72
C GLN A 96 -12.13 0.93 7.58
N ALA A 97 -11.23 0.14 7.02
CA ALA A 97 -10.36 -0.75 7.76
C ALA A 97 -9.13 0.01 8.27
N ILE A 98 -8.42 -0.60 9.23
CA ILE A 98 -7.20 -0.02 9.81
C ILE A 98 -6.02 -0.87 9.33
N PRO A 99 -5.15 -0.36 8.43
CA PRO A 99 -3.95 -1.07 8.02
C PRO A 99 -2.92 -1.13 9.16
N ASP A 100 -2.25 -2.26 9.29
CA ASP A 100 -1.16 -2.44 10.23
C ASP A 100 0.13 -2.90 9.52
N GLY A 101 0.96 -1.93 9.15
CA GLY A 101 2.28 -2.12 8.55
C GLY A 101 3.44 -1.91 9.53
N ARG A 102 3.21 -1.99 10.85
CA ARG A 102 4.27 -1.83 11.84
C ARG A 102 5.31 -2.94 11.72
N ALA A 103 6.58 -2.62 11.97
CA ALA A 103 7.68 -3.59 11.87
C ALA A 103 7.43 -4.88 12.68
N ALA A 104 6.83 -4.76 13.89
CA ALA A 104 6.50 -5.92 14.71
C ALA A 104 5.42 -6.82 14.06
N THR A 105 4.41 -6.24 13.43
CA THR A 105 3.36 -6.95 12.72
C THR A 105 3.93 -7.62 11.46
N VAL A 106 4.74 -6.88 10.69
CA VAL A 106 5.42 -7.43 9.50
C VAL A 106 6.29 -8.63 9.88
N ALA A 107 7.11 -8.49 10.93
CA ALA A 107 7.98 -9.57 11.39
C ALA A 107 7.24 -10.81 11.92
N ALA A 108 6.01 -10.62 12.46
CA ALA A 108 5.22 -11.72 13.01
C ALA A 108 4.36 -12.44 11.95
N ASP A 109 3.82 -11.70 10.98
CA ASP A 109 2.73 -12.17 10.13
C ASP A 109 3.15 -12.34 8.65
N SER A 110 4.37 -11.91 8.26
CA SER A 110 4.89 -12.12 6.91
C SER A 110 5.00 -13.61 6.58
N GLN A 111 4.59 -13.95 5.36
CA GLN A 111 4.73 -15.29 4.78
C GLN A 111 5.80 -15.33 3.68
N VAL A 112 6.59 -14.27 3.57
CA VAL A 112 7.73 -14.23 2.66
C VAL A 112 8.89 -15.00 3.29
N GLU A 113 9.45 -15.96 2.55
CA GLU A 113 10.62 -16.73 3.03
C GLU A 113 11.80 -15.79 3.29
N PRO A 114 12.42 -15.81 4.48
CA PRO A 114 13.50 -14.89 4.80
C PRO A 114 14.75 -15.15 3.94
N ILE A 115 15.54 -14.10 3.69
CA ILE A 115 16.85 -14.22 3.04
C ILE A 115 17.96 -14.32 4.09
N ASP A 116 19.00 -15.06 3.75
CA ASP A 116 20.20 -15.13 4.58
C ASP A 116 20.97 -13.80 4.60
N GLY A 117 21.65 -13.53 5.71
CA GLY A 117 22.55 -12.41 5.82
C GLY A 117 23.88 -12.66 5.09
N GLY A 118 24.59 -11.56 4.76
CA GLY A 118 25.92 -11.62 4.14
C GLY A 118 25.90 -11.37 2.64
N VAL A 119 27.02 -11.65 1.98
CA VAL A 119 27.17 -11.44 0.53
C VAL A 119 26.42 -12.51 -0.24
N LEU A 120 25.59 -12.08 -1.18
CA LEU A 120 24.76 -12.93 -2.02
C LEU A 120 25.33 -13.00 -3.45
N PRO A 121 25.73 -14.17 -3.95
CA PRO A 121 26.03 -14.33 -5.38
C PRO A 121 24.84 -13.94 -6.25
N THR A 122 25.09 -13.23 -7.34
CA THR A 122 24.02 -12.69 -8.23
C THR A 122 23.10 -13.79 -8.77
N ASP A 123 23.64 -14.93 -9.15
CA ASP A 123 22.88 -16.11 -9.62
C ASP A 123 21.89 -16.60 -8.57
N LYS A 124 22.34 -16.76 -7.32
CA LYS A 124 21.48 -17.16 -6.20
C LYS A 124 20.43 -16.09 -5.85
N ALA A 125 20.85 -14.83 -5.81
CA ALA A 125 19.94 -13.73 -5.51
C ALA A 125 18.81 -13.62 -6.55
N THR A 126 19.13 -13.81 -7.84
CA THR A 126 18.15 -13.79 -8.93
C THR A 126 17.06 -14.83 -8.72
N VAL A 127 17.42 -16.09 -8.49
CA VAL A 127 16.46 -17.18 -8.25
C VAL A 127 15.67 -16.93 -6.96
N MET A 128 16.35 -16.54 -5.91
CA MET A 128 15.77 -16.33 -4.60
C MET A 128 14.71 -15.21 -4.60
N ILE A 129 14.97 -14.08 -5.25
CA ILE A 129 13.98 -12.98 -5.35
C ILE A 129 12.84 -13.35 -6.29
N GLN A 130 13.13 -14.04 -7.40
CA GLN A 130 12.09 -14.57 -8.30
C GLN A 130 11.09 -15.45 -7.55
N GLU A 131 11.55 -16.42 -6.75
CA GLU A 131 10.69 -17.31 -5.96
C GLU A 131 9.82 -16.54 -4.95
N ARG A 132 10.36 -15.50 -4.33
CA ARG A 132 9.60 -14.66 -3.38
C ARG A 132 8.52 -13.84 -4.05
N LEU A 133 8.82 -13.26 -5.21
CA LEU A 133 7.82 -12.56 -6.02
C LEU A 133 6.67 -13.48 -6.42
N GLU A 134 6.99 -14.68 -6.92
CA GLU A 134 5.99 -15.70 -7.28
C GLU A 134 5.19 -16.16 -6.06
N GLY A 135 5.84 -16.34 -4.92
CA GLY A 135 5.18 -16.71 -3.67
C GLY A 135 4.14 -15.68 -3.22
N VAL A 136 4.50 -14.39 -3.24
CA VAL A 136 3.56 -13.30 -2.90
C VAL A 136 2.44 -13.21 -3.93
N ALA A 137 2.75 -13.24 -5.23
CA ALA A 137 1.76 -13.20 -6.30
C ALA A 137 0.75 -14.37 -6.18
N ASN A 138 1.22 -15.58 -5.90
CA ASN A 138 0.37 -16.75 -5.74
C ASN A 138 -0.55 -16.65 -4.51
N ARG A 139 -0.06 -16.10 -3.39
CA ARG A 139 -0.92 -15.87 -2.21
C ARG A 139 -1.99 -14.82 -2.49
N ILE A 140 -1.67 -13.74 -3.17
CA ILE A 140 -2.65 -12.74 -3.62
C ILE A 140 -3.70 -13.41 -4.52
N LYS A 141 -3.26 -14.14 -5.55
CA LYS A 141 -4.17 -14.83 -6.49
C LYS A 141 -5.11 -15.82 -5.79
N ALA A 142 -4.66 -16.46 -4.74
CA ALA A 142 -5.48 -17.39 -3.98
C ALA A 142 -6.65 -16.73 -3.24
N THR A 143 -6.66 -15.41 -3.09
CA THR A 143 -7.75 -14.66 -2.43
C THR A 143 -8.72 -14.01 -3.40
N LEU A 144 -8.41 -13.96 -4.70
CA LEU A 144 -9.15 -13.13 -5.67
C LEU A 144 -10.62 -13.50 -5.78
N ASP A 145 -10.95 -14.77 -5.94
CA ASP A 145 -12.34 -15.21 -6.10
C ASP A 145 -13.19 -14.81 -4.90
N GLU A 146 -12.66 -14.98 -3.68
CA GLU A 146 -13.36 -14.66 -2.45
C GLU A 146 -13.48 -13.14 -2.23
N VAL A 147 -12.45 -12.37 -2.60
CA VAL A 147 -12.47 -10.89 -2.52
C VAL A 147 -13.47 -10.31 -3.53
N ASP A 148 -13.54 -10.87 -4.75
CA ASP A 148 -14.42 -10.39 -5.81
C ASP A 148 -15.91 -10.47 -5.44
N GLU A 149 -16.30 -11.46 -4.64
CA GLU A 149 -17.68 -11.57 -4.14
C GLU A 149 -18.13 -10.35 -3.33
N TYR A 150 -17.21 -9.60 -2.73
CA TYR A 150 -17.52 -8.51 -1.79
C TYR A 150 -17.02 -7.15 -2.22
N ASP A 151 -15.92 -7.07 -2.97
CA ASP A 151 -15.29 -5.80 -3.35
C ASP A 151 -14.46 -5.90 -4.65
N HIS A 152 -15.12 -5.64 -5.78
CA HIS A 152 -14.48 -5.65 -7.10
C HIS A 152 -13.31 -4.67 -7.24
N LEU A 153 -13.34 -3.50 -6.55
CA LEU A 153 -12.23 -2.54 -6.65
C LEU A 153 -10.99 -3.03 -5.91
N SER A 154 -11.15 -3.67 -4.76
CA SER A 154 -10.03 -4.31 -4.07
C SER A 154 -9.51 -5.51 -4.86
N ASN A 155 -10.39 -6.27 -5.51
CA ASN A 155 -10.01 -7.38 -6.37
C ASN A 155 -9.20 -6.92 -7.58
N ASP A 156 -9.66 -5.90 -8.30
CA ASP A 156 -8.96 -5.33 -9.48
C ASP A 156 -7.56 -4.83 -9.10
N MET A 157 -7.43 -4.13 -7.97
CA MET A 157 -6.14 -3.69 -7.45
C MET A 157 -5.20 -4.88 -7.15
N LEU A 158 -5.69 -5.92 -6.49
CA LEU A 158 -4.91 -7.12 -6.18
C LEU A 158 -4.48 -7.87 -7.44
N ILE A 159 -5.32 -7.93 -8.48
CA ILE A 159 -4.97 -8.47 -9.80
C ILE A 159 -3.81 -7.67 -10.42
N GLY A 160 -3.90 -6.35 -10.39
CA GLY A 160 -2.83 -5.47 -10.89
C GLY A 160 -1.50 -5.71 -10.18
N ILE A 161 -1.52 -5.81 -8.86
CA ILE A 161 -0.33 -6.08 -8.04
C ILE A 161 0.27 -7.45 -8.39
N ALA A 162 -0.54 -8.52 -8.41
CA ALA A 162 -0.06 -9.85 -8.74
C ALA A 162 0.56 -9.90 -10.15
N THR A 163 -0.03 -9.19 -11.12
CA THR A 163 0.48 -9.08 -12.49
C THR A 163 1.85 -8.40 -12.53
N GLY A 164 2.06 -7.32 -11.77
CA GLY A 164 3.34 -6.64 -11.66
C GLY A 164 4.43 -7.54 -11.07
N LEU A 165 4.11 -8.25 -9.98
CA LEU A 165 5.04 -9.21 -9.36
C LEU A 165 5.42 -10.34 -10.32
N GLU A 166 4.46 -10.92 -11.05
CA GLU A 166 4.72 -11.98 -12.04
C GLU A 166 5.58 -11.49 -13.21
N LYS A 167 5.41 -10.24 -13.63
CA LYS A 167 6.26 -9.62 -14.65
C LYS A 167 7.72 -9.55 -14.21
N HIS A 168 7.99 -9.08 -12.98
CA HIS A 168 9.35 -9.06 -12.44
C HIS A 168 9.92 -10.46 -12.24
N ALA A 169 9.12 -11.41 -11.74
CA ALA A 169 9.52 -12.80 -11.59
C ALA A 169 9.90 -13.43 -12.92
N TRP A 170 9.12 -13.17 -13.99
CA TRP A 170 9.46 -13.61 -15.34
C TRP A 170 10.79 -13.04 -15.82
N MET A 171 11.03 -11.73 -15.67
CA MET A 171 12.29 -11.11 -16.09
C MET A 171 13.50 -11.69 -15.34
N LEU A 172 13.39 -11.95 -14.04
CA LEU A 172 14.45 -12.57 -13.26
C LEU A 172 14.70 -14.02 -13.71
N ARG A 173 13.66 -14.81 -13.98
CA ARG A 173 13.78 -16.18 -14.45
C ARG A 173 14.55 -16.28 -15.77
N VAL A 174 14.22 -15.42 -16.74
CA VAL A 174 14.95 -15.38 -18.03
C VAL A 174 16.40 -15.00 -17.82
N SER A 175 16.68 -14.03 -16.94
CA SER A 175 18.06 -13.63 -16.61
C SER A 175 18.86 -14.75 -15.91
N ALA A 176 18.21 -15.64 -15.16
CA ALA A 176 18.86 -16.79 -14.53
C ALA A 176 19.26 -17.87 -15.56
N GLU A 177 18.41 -18.10 -16.58
CA GLU A 177 18.68 -19.06 -17.65
C GLU A 177 19.90 -18.68 -18.52
N GLU A 178 20.17 -17.39 -18.67
CA GLU A 178 21.36 -16.89 -19.40
C GLU A 178 22.68 -17.09 -18.64
N GLN A 179 22.62 -17.33 -17.32
CA GLN A 179 23.80 -17.48 -16.45
C GLN A 179 24.18 -18.94 -16.20
N ALA A 180 23.34 -19.89 -16.59
CA ALA A 180 23.53 -21.33 -16.43
C ALA A 180 24.30 -21.93 -17.62
#